data_fcb0cc432d2daa1b1dad13c4567f4339
#
_entry.id   fcb0cc432d2daa1b1dad13c4567f4339
#
_cell.length_a   1.000
_cell.length_b   1.000
_cell.length_c   1.000
_cell.angle_alpha   90.00
_cell.angle_beta   90.00
_cell.angle_gamma   90.00
#
_symmetry.space_group_name_H-M   'P 1'
#
loop_
_entity.id
_entity.type
_entity.pdbx_description
1 polymer ?
#
loop_
_entity_poly.entity_id
_entity_poly.type
_entity_poly.pdbx_seq_one_letter_code
_entity_poly.pdbx_strand_id
1 'polypeptide(L)'
;MSRLKSTDRPYDIVLFGATGFVGTLTAEYLAAHAPQDLRWAVAGRDPGRLEALRDRLPGGSAIGVIHADVSEPATLGALAEQARVVASTVGPYVTYGEELVAACADSGTDYLDLTGEPEFVDLMFIRHDARARETGARLVHACGFDSVPHDLGAYFTVRQLPEGVPLRVDGFVTANATFSGGTLASALNQFARAGSMWAAARDRARHEPRLMDRRVSAPTGAPRFAGEVGAWALPLPTIDPQIVRRSAKSLERYGPDFRYRHYAAVEHLPVAAAGLAGVGVLAVAAQLAPVRSWLSGRLQPGEGPDAEKRARSWFRVRFVGEGGGRRVFTEVTGGDPGYGETAKMFAEAALSLAIDDLPDRSGQLTPVTAMGDALLERLRAAGIGFRVVAERSV
;
A
#
# COMPACT_ATOMS: atom_id res chain seq x y z
N MET A 1 4.02 23.99 15.96
CA MET A 1 4.16 23.33 17.30
C MET A 1 4.46 21.87 17.01
N SER A 2 5.68 21.41 17.29
CA SER A 2 6.07 20.02 17.12
C SER A 2 5.13 19.16 17.95
N ARG A 3 4.44 18.18 17.33
CA ARG A 3 3.69 17.17 18.08
C ARG A 3 4.69 16.42 18.96
N LEU A 4 4.60 16.64 20.26
CA LEU A 4 5.14 15.69 21.23
C LEU A 4 4.31 14.41 21.06
N LYS A 5 4.74 13.51 20.13
CA LYS A 5 4.25 12.14 20.15
C LYS A 5 4.53 11.65 21.57
N SER A 6 3.51 11.12 22.25
CA SER A 6 3.64 10.64 23.63
C SER A 6 4.89 9.75 23.74
N THR A 7 5.91 10.23 24.45
CA THR A 7 7.18 9.52 24.67
C THR A 7 7.02 8.37 25.66
N ASP A 8 5.83 8.24 26.27
CA ASP A 8 5.54 7.28 27.35
C ASP A 8 5.10 5.89 26.88
N ARG A 9 4.95 5.69 25.55
CA ARG A 9 4.55 4.37 25.05
C ARG A 9 5.72 3.38 25.05
N PRO A 10 5.49 2.12 25.49
CA PRO A 10 6.54 1.10 25.56
C PRO A 10 7.24 0.85 24.22
N TYR A 11 6.49 0.90 23.10
CA TYR A 11 7.00 0.54 21.78
C TYR A 11 6.83 1.68 20.77
N ASP A 12 7.85 1.86 19.96
CA ASP A 12 7.82 2.75 18.81
C ASP A 12 7.07 2.12 17.65
N ILE A 13 7.23 0.79 17.44
CA ILE A 13 6.51 0.00 16.44
C ILE A 13 5.97 -1.30 17.05
N VAL A 14 4.73 -1.65 16.75
CA VAL A 14 4.19 -3.00 16.98
C VAL A 14 3.79 -3.61 15.64
N LEU A 15 4.38 -4.74 15.29
CA LEU A 15 4.06 -5.52 14.09
C LEU A 15 2.99 -6.56 14.43
N PHE A 16 1.74 -6.29 14.03
CA PHE A 16 0.61 -7.19 14.23
C PHE A 16 0.44 -8.17 13.07
N GLY A 17 0.29 -9.46 13.38
CA GLY A 17 0.28 -10.54 12.40
C GLY A 17 1.68 -11.03 12.03
N ALA A 18 2.66 -10.83 12.91
CA ALA A 18 4.08 -11.11 12.69
C ALA A 18 4.38 -12.57 12.29
N THR A 19 3.55 -13.54 12.70
CA THR A 19 3.73 -14.97 12.38
C THR A 19 3.17 -15.38 11.01
N GLY A 20 2.54 -14.46 10.28
CA GLY A 20 2.15 -14.65 8.89
C GLY A 20 3.35 -14.57 7.94
N PHE A 21 3.18 -14.96 6.67
CA PHE A 21 4.30 -15.00 5.72
C PHE A 21 4.95 -13.62 5.53
N VAL A 22 4.17 -12.60 5.17
CA VAL A 22 4.68 -11.21 5.02
C VAL A 22 5.10 -10.63 6.36
N GLY A 23 4.36 -10.95 7.44
CA GLY A 23 4.69 -10.52 8.80
C GLY A 23 6.08 -11.01 9.24
N THR A 24 6.40 -12.28 8.95
CA THR A 24 7.72 -12.85 9.24
C THR A 24 8.83 -12.15 8.45
N LEU A 25 8.64 -11.92 7.16
CA LEU A 25 9.62 -11.19 6.33
C LEU A 25 9.80 -9.74 6.80
N THR A 26 8.71 -9.10 7.24
CA THR A 26 8.77 -7.74 7.81
C THR A 26 9.52 -7.72 9.14
N ALA A 27 9.28 -8.72 10.00
CA ALA A 27 10.01 -8.85 11.27
C ALA A 27 11.50 -9.10 11.04
N GLU A 28 11.87 -9.96 10.08
CA GLU A 28 13.24 -10.22 9.68
C GLU A 28 13.93 -8.94 9.16
N TYR A 29 13.22 -8.15 8.33
CA TYR A 29 13.73 -6.89 7.82
C TYR A 29 13.95 -5.87 8.93
N LEU A 30 12.96 -5.68 9.83
CA LEU A 30 13.09 -4.78 10.98
C LEU A 30 14.25 -5.18 11.90
N ALA A 31 14.40 -6.46 12.22
CA ALA A 31 15.49 -6.95 13.05
C ALA A 31 16.89 -6.70 12.44
N ALA A 32 16.98 -6.66 11.10
CA ALA A 32 18.24 -6.42 10.39
C ALA A 32 18.56 -4.94 10.15
N HIS A 33 17.55 -4.06 10.07
CA HIS A 33 17.72 -2.69 9.57
C HIS A 33 17.23 -1.60 10.51
N ALA A 34 16.43 -1.93 11.54
CA ALA A 34 15.97 -0.93 12.50
C ALA A 34 17.14 -0.38 13.33
N PRO A 35 17.10 0.92 13.73
CA PRO A 35 18.05 1.47 14.68
C PRO A 35 18.07 0.66 15.98
N GLN A 36 19.27 0.56 16.62
CA GLN A 36 19.46 -0.27 17.81
C GLN A 36 18.66 0.21 19.03
N ASP A 37 18.31 1.47 19.08
CA ASP A 37 17.53 2.11 20.13
C ASP A 37 16.01 2.06 19.87
N LEU A 38 15.58 1.53 18.70
CA LEU A 38 14.18 1.38 18.38
C LEU A 38 13.53 0.28 19.24
N ARG A 39 12.51 0.65 20.00
CA ARG A 39 11.73 -0.30 20.80
C ARG A 39 10.58 -0.82 19.98
N TRP A 40 10.58 -2.11 19.68
CA TRP A 40 9.51 -2.71 18.89
C TRP A 40 9.07 -4.08 19.40
N ALA A 41 7.88 -4.50 19.00
CA ALA A 41 7.30 -5.77 19.39
C ALA A 41 6.65 -6.48 18.21
N VAL A 42 6.58 -7.80 18.30
CA VAL A 42 5.75 -8.67 17.47
C VAL A 42 4.44 -8.95 18.19
N ALA A 43 3.33 -8.92 17.44
CA ALA A 43 2.00 -9.15 18.01
C ALA A 43 1.17 -10.12 17.17
N GLY A 44 0.26 -10.83 17.82
CA GLY A 44 -0.66 -11.79 17.21
C GLY A 44 -1.33 -12.69 18.23
N ARG A 45 -2.15 -13.63 17.75
CA ARG A 45 -3.03 -14.46 18.59
C ARG A 45 -2.35 -15.64 19.29
N ASP A 46 -1.15 -16.05 18.84
CA ASP A 46 -0.46 -17.24 19.37
C ASP A 46 0.89 -16.81 19.98
N PRO A 47 0.95 -16.64 21.32
CA PRO A 47 2.18 -16.22 22.01
C PRO A 47 3.36 -17.16 21.76
N GLY A 48 3.13 -18.47 21.73
CA GLY A 48 4.22 -19.46 21.53
C GLY A 48 4.86 -19.33 20.15
N ARG A 49 4.06 -19.09 19.10
CA ARG A 49 4.59 -18.82 17.76
C ARG A 49 5.30 -17.49 17.66
N LEU A 50 4.85 -16.47 18.40
CA LEU A 50 5.51 -15.17 18.46
C LEU A 50 6.86 -15.26 19.16
N GLU A 51 6.94 -15.97 20.27
CA GLU A 51 8.20 -16.22 20.99
C GLU A 51 9.17 -17.01 20.12
N ALA A 52 8.73 -18.07 19.46
CA ALA A 52 9.54 -18.83 18.52
C ALA A 52 10.03 -17.98 17.33
N LEU A 53 9.24 -17.02 16.85
CA LEU A 53 9.67 -16.05 15.84
C LEU A 53 10.74 -15.11 16.42
N ARG A 54 10.45 -14.46 17.54
CA ARG A 54 11.37 -13.56 18.23
C ARG A 54 12.73 -14.18 18.46
N ASP A 55 12.78 -15.42 18.98
CA ASP A 55 14.01 -16.11 19.35
C ASP A 55 14.90 -16.47 18.13
N ARG A 56 14.32 -16.48 16.93
CA ARG A 56 15.07 -16.65 15.66
C ARG A 56 15.64 -15.34 15.11
N LEU A 57 15.10 -14.20 15.53
CA LEU A 57 15.50 -12.91 14.98
C LEU A 57 16.80 -12.40 15.62
N PRO A 58 17.68 -11.71 14.86
CA PRO A 58 18.81 -10.99 15.43
C PRO A 58 18.34 -10.03 16.54
N GLY A 59 18.98 -10.08 17.69
CA GLY A 59 18.60 -9.22 18.83
C GLY A 59 17.24 -9.56 19.47
N GLY A 60 16.73 -10.75 19.24
CA GLY A 60 15.40 -11.18 19.67
C GLY A 60 15.05 -10.93 21.12
N SER A 61 16.03 -11.00 22.04
CA SER A 61 15.82 -10.74 23.49
C SER A 61 15.34 -9.31 23.79
N ALA A 62 15.56 -8.35 22.89
CA ALA A 62 15.10 -6.97 23.01
C ALA A 62 13.73 -6.72 22.36
N ILE A 63 13.20 -7.70 21.60
CA ILE A 63 11.93 -7.59 20.88
C ILE A 63 10.80 -8.00 21.82
N GLY A 64 9.80 -7.12 21.99
CA GLY A 64 8.61 -7.42 22.79
C GLY A 64 7.70 -8.45 22.12
N VAL A 65 6.87 -9.13 22.92
CA VAL A 65 5.82 -10.03 22.45
C VAL A 65 4.50 -9.58 23.06
N ILE A 66 3.49 -9.36 22.21
CA ILE A 66 2.16 -8.89 22.63
C ILE A 66 1.11 -9.87 22.11
N HIS A 67 0.26 -10.37 23.01
CA HIS A 67 -0.95 -11.09 22.61
C HIS A 67 -2.01 -10.10 22.13
N ALA A 68 -2.53 -10.32 20.90
CA ALA A 68 -3.67 -9.59 20.38
C ALA A 68 -4.41 -10.45 19.34
N ASP A 69 -5.74 -10.48 19.43
CA ASP A 69 -6.61 -11.24 18.54
C ASP A 69 -7.72 -10.35 17.97
N VAL A 70 -7.99 -10.43 16.68
CA VAL A 70 -9.07 -9.68 16.02
C VAL A 70 -10.46 -10.07 16.53
N SER A 71 -10.61 -11.24 17.14
CA SER A 71 -11.86 -11.67 17.79
C SER A 71 -12.03 -11.11 19.22
N GLU A 72 -11.00 -10.45 19.76
CA GLU A 72 -10.97 -9.90 21.11
C GLU A 72 -10.64 -8.39 21.08
N PRO A 73 -11.63 -7.50 20.83
CA PRO A 73 -11.39 -6.05 20.64
C PRO A 73 -10.62 -5.38 21.78
N ALA A 74 -10.79 -5.85 23.03
CA ALA A 74 -10.05 -5.31 24.18
C ALA A 74 -8.53 -5.49 24.04
N THR A 75 -8.07 -6.59 23.39
CA THR A 75 -6.64 -6.83 23.16
C THR A 75 -6.08 -5.89 22.10
N LEU A 76 -6.89 -5.51 21.10
CA LEU A 76 -6.51 -4.54 20.07
C LEU A 76 -6.39 -3.13 20.65
N GLY A 77 -7.32 -2.74 21.55
CA GLY A 77 -7.23 -1.48 22.28
C GLY A 77 -5.95 -1.38 23.11
N ALA A 78 -5.67 -2.42 23.92
CA ALA A 78 -4.47 -2.49 24.73
C ALA A 78 -3.17 -2.48 23.89
N LEU A 79 -3.18 -3.09 22.71
CA LEU A 79 -2.08 -3.05 21.75
C LEU A 79 -1.87 -1.63 21.21
N ALA A 80 -2.95 -0.96 20.80
CA ALA A 80 -2.88 0.38 20.24
C ALA A 80 -2.34 1.40 21.28
N GLU A 81 -2.72 1.28 22.54
CA GLU A 81 -2.23 2.15 23.62
C GLU A 81 -0.73 1.99 23.92
N GLN A 82 -0.16 0.82 23.62
CA GLN A 82 1.26 0.52 23.87
C GLN A 82 2.19 0.96 22.73
N ALA A 83 1.67 1.27 21.55
CA ALA A 83 2.46 1.53 20.34
C ALA A 83 2.35 2.97 19.87
N ARG A 84 3.44 3.56 19.36
CA ARG A 84 3.39 4.80 18.58
C ARG A 84 2.88 4.53 17.17
N VAL A 85 3.30 3.39 16.60
CA VAL A 85 2.92 2.92 15.27
C VAL A 85 2.50 1.45 15.35
N VAL A 86 1.34 1.12 14.82
CA VAL A 86 0.89 -0.27 14.62
C VAL A 86 0.93 -0.61 13.15
N ALA A 87 1.75 -1.59 12.80
CA ALA A 87 1.90 -2.11 11.44
C ALA A 87 1.16 -3.46 11.32
N SER A 88 0.06 -3.51 10.56
CA SER A 88 -0.80 -4.70 10.46
C SER A 88 -0.60 -5.45 9.15
N THR A 89 -0.32 -6.76 9.26
CA THR A 89 -0.30 -7.71 8.12
C THR A 89 -1.47 -8.69 8.14
N VAL A 90 -2.51 -8.39 8.95
CA VAL A 90 -3.66 -9.28 9.15
C VAL A 90 -4.78 -8.94 8.17
N GLY A 91 -4.91 -9.74 7.12
CA GLY A 91 -5.98 -9.65 6.13
C GLY A 91 -6.85 -10.93 6.09
N PRO A 92 -7.97 -10.94 5.35
CA PRO A 92 -8.58 -9.84 4.58
C PRO A 92 -9.02 -8.64 5.45
N TYR A 93 -8.63 -7.44 5.03
CA TYR A 93 -8.82 -6.24 5.86
C TYR A 93 -10.29 -5.83 6.00
N VAL A 94 -11.09 -6.01 4.95
CA VAL A 94 -12.54 -5.74 5.01
C VAL A 94 -13.24 -6.61 6.06
N THR A 95 -12.64 -7.74 6.46
CA THR A 95 -13.20 -8.66 7.45
C THR A 95 -12.62 -8.45 8.84
N TYR A 96 -11.32 -8.16 8.95
CA TYR A 96 -10.58 -8.20 10.21
C TYR A 96 -9.89 -6.89 10.59
N GLY A 97 -9.87 -5.88 9.69
CA GLY A 97 -9.03 -4.69 9.87
C GLY A 97 -9.68 -3.58 10.70
N GLU A 98 -11.02 -3.47 10.67
CA GLU A 98 -11.71 -2.29 11.19
C GLU A 98 -11.48 -2.03 12.67
N GLU A 99 -11.60 -3.06 13.52
CA GLU A 99 -11.46 -2.92 14.98
C GLU A 99 -10.08 -2.37 15.37
N LEU A 100 -9.03 -2.80 14.67
CA LEU A 100 -7.68 -2.29 14.93
C LEU A 100 -7.50 -0.85 14.45
N VAL A 101 -8.09 -0.51 13.30
CA VAL A 101 -8.10 0.88 12.79
C VAL A 101 -8.84 1.80 13.77
N ALA A 102 -9.99 1.36 14.29
CA ALA A 102 -10.77 2.08 15.30
C ALA A 102 -9.94 2.30 16.58
N ALA A 103 -9.33 1.24 17.11
CA ALA A 103 -8.49 1.31 18.30
C ALA A 103 -7.32 2.29 18.12
N CYS A 104 -6.65 2.28 16.95
CA CYS A 104 -5.57 3.21 16.65
C CYS A 104 -6.08 4.65 16.51
N ALA A 105 -7.22 4.87 15.85
CA ALA A 105 -7.84 6.17 15.73
C ALA A 105 -8.21 6.76 17.11
N ASP A 106 -8.75 5.94 18.00
CA ASP A 106 -9.14 6.36 19.36
C ASP A 106 -7.95 6.68 20.26
N SER A 107 -6.88 5.91 20.15
CA SER A 107 -5.67 6.05 20.99
C SER A 107 -4.68 7.11 20.46
N GLY A 108 -4.91 7.71 19.29
CA GLY A 108 -3.92 8.60 18.66
C GLY A 108 -2.67 7.86 18.17
N THR A 109 -2.79 6.57 17.86
CA THR A 109 -1.72 5.70 17.37
C THR A 109 -1.68 5.74 15.85
N ASP A 110 -0.48 5.89 15.28
CA ASP A 110 -0.34 5.78 13.83
C ASP A 110 -0.55 4.32 13.39
N TYR A 111 -1.30 4.12 12.32
CA TYR A 111 -1.64 2.81 11.77
C TYR A 111 -1.17 2.69 10.33
N LEU A 112 -0.65 1.54 9.95
CA LEU A 112 -0.40 1.20 8.54
C LEU A 112 -0.71 -0.26 8.25
N ASP A 113 -1.09 -0.55 6.98
CA ASP A 113 -1.42 -1.87 6.50
C ASP A 113 -0.95 -2.14 5.06
N LEU A 114 -1.21 -3.36 4.61
CA LEU A 114 -0.91 -3.86 3.26
C LEU A 114 -2.18 -4.10 2.43
N THR A 115 -3.27 -3.40 2.72
CA THR A 115 -4.53 -3.66 2.02
C THR A 115 -4.44 -3.34 0.54
N GLY A 116 -4.93 -4.25 -0.29
CA GLY A 116 -5.25 -4.00 -1.70
C GLY A 116 -6.77 -3.81 -1.91
N GLU A 117 -7.56 -3.55 -0.86
CA GLU A 117 -9.03 -3.56 -0.87
C GLU A 117 -9.61 -2.13 -0.88
N PRO A 118 -10.04 -1.58 -2.05
CA PRO A 118 -10.58 -0.22 -2.17
C PRO A 118 -11.79 0.04 -1.26
N GLU A 119 -12.67 -0.97 -1.10
CA GLU A 119 -13.83 -0.89 -0.23
C GLU A 119 -13.43 -0.63 1.22
N PHE A 120 -12.45 -1.38 1.75
CA PHE A 120 -11.96 -1.21 3.10
C PHE A 120 -11.45 0.20 3.34
N VAL A 121 -10.60 0.70 2.44
CA VAL A 121 -10.02 2.04 2.55
C VAL A 121 -11.10 3.13 2.52
N ASP A 122 -12.17 2.96 1.73
CA ASP A 122 -13.28 3.91 1.71
C ASP A 122 -14.11 3.89 2.99
N LEU A 123 -14.38 2.70 3.52
CA LEU A 123 -15.11 2.53 4.79
C LEU A 123 -14.32 3.11 5.97
N MET A 124 -13.02 2.86 6.03
CA MET A 124 -12.16 3.40 7.12
C MET A 124 -12.11 4.93 7.10
N PHE A 125 -12.13 5.55 5.93
CA PHE A 125 -12.28 7.00 5.84
C PHE A 125 -13.60 7.49 6.44
N ILE A 126 -14.72 6.89 6.01
CA ILE A 126 -16.05 7.32 6.43
C ILE A 126 -16.22 7.20 7.95
N ARG A 127 -15.67 6.13 8.54
CA ARG A 127 -15.91 5.78 9.94
C ARG A 127 -14.88 6.39 10.90
N HIS A 128 -13.62 6.52 10.50
CA HIS A 128 -12.52 6.77 11.43
C HIS A 128 -11.66 7.99 11.09
N ASP A 129 -11.79 8.63 9.90
CA ASP A 129 -10.96 9.80 9.52
C ASP A 129 -11.13 10.97 10.48
N ALA A 130 -12.38 11.31 10.83
CA ALA A 130 -12.66 12.41 11.75
C ALA A 130 -12.03 12.17 13.13
N ARG A 131 -12.22 10.97 13.67
CA ARG A 131 -11.65 10.60 14.97
C ARG A 131 -10.13 10.61 14.95
N ALA A 132 -9.51 10.06 13.91
CA ALA A 132 -8.06 10.09 13.75
C ALA A 132 -7.50 11.52 13.64
N ARG A 133 -8.25 12.45 13.03
CA ARG A 133 -7.88 13.88 13.01
C ARG A 133 -7.93 14.50 14.40
N GLU A 134 -8.93 14.19 15.20
CA GLU A 134 -9.09 14.69 16.57
C GLU A 134 -7.94 14.23 17.47
N THR A 135 -7.60 12.95 17.43
CA THR A 135 -6.56 12.35 18.28
C THR A 135 -5.15 12.58 17.75
N GLY A 136 -5.06 12.90 16.47
CA GLY A 136 -3.81 13.08 15.77
C GLY A 136 -3.22 11.82 15.18
N ALA A 137 -3.93 10.72 15.14
CA ALA A 137 -3.51 9.49 14.48
C ALA A 137 -3.36 9.68 12.97
N ARG A 138 -2.41 8.96 12.38
CA ARG A 138 -2.26 8.78 10.93
C ARG A 138 -2.74 7.39 10.57
N LEU A 139 -3.73 7.27 9.70
CA LEU A 139 -4.22 5.99 9.18
C LEU A 139 -3.74 5.85 7.74
N VAL A 140 -2.69 5.05 7.52
CA VAL A 140 -2.03 4.93 6.21
C VAL A 140 -2.24 3.54 5.66
N HIS A 141 -3.04 3.43 4.61
CA HIS A 141 -3.38 2.16 3.97
C HIS A 141 -2.48 1.86 2.77
N ALA A 142 -2.40 0.57 2.40
CA ALA A 142 -1.72 0.10 1.20
C ALA A 142 -0.22 0.44 1.17
N CYS A 143 0.51 0.17 2.25
CA CYS A 143 1.93 0.47 2.40
C CYS A 143 2.86 -0.62 1.85
N GLY A 144 2.42 -1.41 0.86
CA GLY A 144 3.20 -2.40 0.14
C GLY A 144 3.33 -2.10 -1.34
N PHE A 145 3.61 -3.14 -2.13
CA PHE A 145 3.70 -3.02 -3.59
C PHE A 145 2.40 -2.49 -4.19
N ASP A 146 1.26 -2.89 -3.65
CA ASP A 146 -0.05 -2.37 -4.04
C ASP A 146 -0.23 -0.92 -3.55
N SER A 147 0.61 -0.03 -3.92
CA SER A 147 0.50 1.42 -3.96
C SER A 147 1.80 2.18 -3.74
N VAL A 148 2.73 1.75 -2.89
CA VAL A 148 3.94 2.52 -2.58
C VAL A 148 4.75 2.89 -3.83
N PRO A 149 5.12 1.95 -4.73
CA PRO A 149 5.87 2.31 -5.93
C PRO A 149 5.06 3.11 -6.94
N HIS A 150 3.72 3.05 -6.87
CA HIS A 150 2.82 3.76 -7.76
C HIS A 150 2.55 5.19 -7.27
N ASP A 151 2.28 5.35 -6.00
CA ASP A 151 2.02 6.66 -5.36
C ASP A 151 3.31 7.51 -5.31
N LEU A 152 4.40 6.94 -4.79
CA LEU A 152 5.70 7.61 -4.78
C LEU A 152 6.28 7.80 -6.18
N GLY A 153 6.06 6.86 -7.11
CA GLY A 153 6.51 6.98 -8.49
C GLY A 153 5.77 8.09 -9.25
N ALA A 154 4.45 8.21 -9.07
CA ALA A 154 3.67 9.31 -9.61
C ALA A 154 4.11 10.65 -9.00
N TYR A 155 4.31 10.71 -7.69
CA TYR A 155 4.84 11.87 -6.98
C TYR A 155 6.24 12.27 -7.48
N PHE A 156 7.15 11.31 -7.59
CA PHE A 156 8.49 11.52 -8.14
C PHE A 156 8.44 12.06 -9.57
N THR A 157 7.54 11.54 -10.42
CA THR A 157 7.33 11.99 -11.80
C THR A 157 6.81 13.41 -11.85
N VAL A 158 5.80 13.73 -11.05
CA VAL A 158 5.20 15.07 -10.98
C VAL A 158 6.24 16.11 -10.56
N ARG A 159 7.17 15.76 -9.67
CA ARG A 159 8.26 16.66 -9.24
C ARG A 159 9.24 17.05 -10.36
N GLN A 160 9.31 16.30 -11.44
CA GLN A 160 10.14 16.61 -12.61
C GLN A 160 9.43 17.58 -13.59
N LEU A 161 8.14 17.82 -13.41
CA LEU A 161 7.32 18.69 -14.28
C LEU A 161 7.17 20.10 -13.68
N PRO A 162 6.83 21.12 -14.49
CA PRO A 162 6.55 22.46 -13.99
C PRO A 162 5.38 22.48 -12.98
N GLU A 163 5.46 23.38 -12.02
CA GLU A 163 4.39 23.63 -11.05
C GLU A 163 3.27 24.52 -11.61
N GLY A 164 2.08 24.39 -11.03
CA GLY A 164 0.95 25.26 -11.34
C GLY A 164 0.31 25.04 -12.72
N VAL A 165 0.69 23.98 -13.43
CA VAL A 165 0.15 23.64 -14.76
C VAL A 165 -0.68 22.36 -14.73
N PRO A 166 -1.58 22.13 -15.71
CA PRO A 166 -2.25 20.83 -15.87
C PRO A 166 -1.25 19.70 -16.09
N LEU A 167 -1.40 18.59 -15.34
CA LEU A 167 -0.50 17.46 -15.39
C LEU A 167 -1.22 16.16 -15.73
N ARG A 168 -0.55 15.30 -16.48
CA ARG A 168 -0.99 13.93 -16.80
C ARG A 168 0.13 12.96 -16.49
N VAL A 169 -0.24 11.83 -15.86
CA VAL A 169 0.71 10.75 -15.58
C VAL A 169 0.06 9.43 -15.95
N ASP A 170 0.71 8.65 -16.80
CA ASP A 170 0.36 7.28 -17.10
C ASP A 170 1.40 6.35 -16.47
N GLY A 171 0.96 5.40 -15.64
CA GLY A 171 1.79 4.37 -15.01
C GLY A 171 1.65 3.04 -15.74
N PHE A 172 2.78 2.37 -15.99
CA PHE A 172 2.88 1.11 -16.72
C PHE A 172 3.66 0.07 -15.90
N VAL A 173 2.96 -0.94 -15.41
CA VAL A 173 3.51 -1.99 -14.55
C VAL A 173 3.96 -3.17 -15.39
N THR A 174 5.19 -3.60 -15.18
CA THR A 174 5.73 -4.88 -15.67
C THR A 174 6.32 -5.62 -14.47
N ALA A 175 6.02 -6.88 -14.31
CA ALA A 175 6.62 -7.72 -13.28
C ALA A 175 6.86 -9.13 -13.82
N ASN A 176 7.97 -9.73 -13.37
CA ASN A 176 8.21 -11.16 -13.46
C ASN A 176 8.10 -11.73 -12.06
N ALA A 177 6.87 -12.00 -11.63
CA ALA A 177 6.59 -12.49 -10.30
C ALA A 177 5.47 -13.53 -10.34
N THR A 178 5.50 -14.47 -9.40
CA THR A 178 4.39 -15.39 -9.19
C THR A 178 3.42 -14.74 -8.22
N PHE A 179 2.20 -14.50 -8.67
CA PHE A 179 1.14 -14.04 -7.77
C PHE A 179 0.86 -15.08 -6.69
N SER A 180 0.69 -14.62 -5.46
CA SER A 180 0.36 -15.51 -4.34
C SER A 180 -1.08 -16.01 -4.42
N GLY A 181 -1.34 -17.14 -3.76
CA GLY A 181 -2.70 -17.59 -3.51
C GLY A 181 -3.53 -16.51 -2.81
N GLY A 182 -2.93 -15.73 -1.90
CA GLY A 182 -3.55 -14.61 -1.23
C GLY A 182 -3.92 -13.47 -2.19
N THR A 183 -3.05 -13.11 -3.12
CA THR A 183 -3.32 -12.08 -4.14
C THR A 183 -4.48 -12.49 -5.06
N LEU A 184 -4.51 -13.76 -5.48
CA LEU A 184 -5.61 -14.27 -6.30
C LEU A 184 -6.92 -14.33 -5.50
N ALA A 185 -6.89 -14.74 -4.24
CA ALA A 185 -8.06 -14.73 -3.36
C ALA A 185 -8.59 -13.31 -3.13
N SER A 186 -7.71 -12.34 -2.91
CA SER A 186 -8.07 -10.92 -2.80
C SER A 186 -8.70 -10.39 -4.07
N ALA A 187 -8.14 -10.69 -5.25
CA ALA A 187 -8.70 -10.30 -6.55
C ALA A 187 -10.10 -10.91 -6.76
N LEU A 188 -10.29 -12.19 -6.47
CA LEU A 188 -11.60 -12.87 -6.54
C LEU A 188 -12.62 -12.23 -5.59
N ASN A 189 -12.23 -11.92 -4.38
CA ASN A 189 -13.09 -11.24 -3.41
C ASN A 189 -13.47 -9.83 -3.87
N GLN A 190 -12.54 -9.08 -4.45
CA GLN A 190 -12.82 -7.74 -5.01
C GLN A 190 -13.84 -7.82 -6.14
N PHE A 191 -13.69 -8.74 -7.10
CA PHE A 191 -14.67 -8.94 -8.17
C PHE A 191 -16.05 -9.34 -7.63
N ALA A 192 -16.10 -10.20 -6.60
CA ALA A 192 -17.35 -10.60 -5.97
C ALA A 192 -18.04 -9.45 -5.22
N ARG A 193 -17.28 -8.48 -4.74
CA ARG A 193 -17.74 -7.32 -3.95
C ARG A 193 -17.82 -6.02 -4.74
N ALA A 194 -17.77 -6.07 -6.06
CA ALA A 194 -17.78 -4.88 -6.92
C ALA A 194 -18.94 -3.90 -6.58
N GLY A 195 -20.14 -4.40 -6.28
CA GLY A 195 -21.29 -3.58 -5.87
C GLY A 195 -21.03 -2.83 -4.56
N SER A 196 -20.47 -3.48 -3.56
CA SER A 196 -20.10 -2.87 -2.26
C SER A 196 -19.00 -1.85 -2.42
N MET A 197 -17.99 -2.13 -3.26
CA MET A 197 -16.93 -1.17 -3.60
C MET A 197 -17.51 0.11 -4.21
N TRP A 198 -18.42 0.00 -5.17
CA TRP A 198 -19.07 1.16 -5.78
C TRP A 198 -19.92 1.94 -4.78
N ALA A 199 -20.62 1.25 -3.86
CA ALA A 199 -21.40 1.88 -2.81
C ALA A 199 -20.49 2.66 -1.84
N ALA A 200 -19.43 2.04 -1.34
CA ALA A 200 -18.46 2.68 -0.45
C ALA A 200 -17.78 3.90 -1.11
N ALA A 201 -17.35 3.77 -2.37
CA ALA A 201 -16.74 4.87 -3.12
C ALA A 201 -17.69 6.05 -3.30
N ARG A 202 -18.99 5.78 -3.58
CA ARG A 202 -20.02 6.82 -3.71
C ARG A 202 -20.31 7.49 -2.38
N ASP A 203 -20.37 6.72 -1.31
CA ASP A 203 -20.60 7.23 0.03
C ASP A 203 -19.44 8.10 0.52
N ARG A 204 -18.21 7.63 0.36
CA ARG A 204 -17.03 8.44 0.62
C ARG A 204 -17.05 9.77 -0.15
N ALA A 205 -17.43 9.76 -1.44
CA ALA A 205 -17.49 10.98 -2.24
C ALA A 205 -18.47 12.04 -1.71
N ARG A 206 -19.42 11.65 -0.86
CA ARG A 206 -20.35 12.56 -0.17
C ARG A 206 -19.73 13.18 1.09
N HIS A 207 -18.81 12.45 1.72
CA HIS A 207 -18.12 12.88 2.95
C HIS A 207 -16.83 13.65 2.66
N GLU A 208 -16.17 13.41 1.52
CA GLU A 208 -14.95 14.13 1.14
C GLU A 208 -15.26 15.60 0.78
N PRO A 209 -14.44 16.55 1.27
CA PRO A 209 -14.52 17.95 0.83
C PRO A 209 -14.34 18.04 -0.70
N ARG A 210 -15.16 18.86 -1.33
CA ARG A 210 -15.03 19.14 -2.76
C ARG A 210 -13.86 20.10 -2.99
N LEU A 211 -13.01 19.74 -3.96
CA LEU A 211 -12.00 20.68 -4.47
C LEU A 211 -12.70 21.71 -5.34
N MET A 212 -12.66 23.00 -4.97
CA MET A 212 -13.34 24.08 -5.70
C MET A 212 -12.52 24.53 -6.91
N ASP A 213 -11.18 24.58 -6.76
CA ASP A 213 -10.29 25.20 -7.74
C ASP A 213 -9.39 24.20 -8.46
N ARG A 214 -9.57 22.90 -8.21
CA ARG A 214 -8.73 21.83 -8.76
C ARG A 214 -9.56 20.68 -9.25
N ARG A 215 -9.10 20.09 -10.36
CA ARG A 215 -9.68 18.86 -10.92
C ARG A 215 -8.70 17.71 -10.80
N VAL A 216 -9.11 16.64 -10.15
CA VAL A 216 -8.29 15.42 -9.98
C VAL A 216 -9.08 14.20 -10.41
N SER A 217 -8.54 13.44 -11.35
CA SER A 217 -9.20 12.27 -11.92
C SER A 217 -8.25 11.09 -12.12
N ALA A 218 -8.81 9.88 -12.03
CA ALA A 218 -8.10 8.64 -12.33
C ALA A 218 -9.00 7.71 -13.18
N PRO A 219 -9.20 8.04 -14.48
CA PRO A 219 -10.03 7.22 -15.35
C PRO A 219 -9.32 5.88 -15.67
N THR A 220 -10.09 4.82 -15.82
CA THR A 220 -9.57 3.47 -16.13
C THR A 220 -8.76 3.42 -17.44
N GLY A 221 -9.10 4.23 -18.43
CA GLY A 221 -8.47 4.17 -19.74
C GLY A 221 -9.03 3.01 -20.59
N ALA A 222 -8.40 2.80 -21.76
CA ALA A 222 -8.72 1.70 -22.67
C ALA A 222 -7.47 0.90 -23.05
N PRO A 223 -7.59 -0.37 -23.44
CA PRO A 223 -6.48 -1.13 -23.99
C PRO A 223 -5.92 -0.43 -25.25
N ARG A 224 -4.60 -0.28 -25.30
CA ARG A 224 -3.91 0.37 -26.43
C ARG A 224 -2.47 -0.11 -26.57
N PHE A 225 -1.89 0.05 -27.75
CA PHE A 225 -0.44 -0.02 -27.86
C PHE A 225 0.15 1.31 -27.39
N ALA A 226 1.02 1.24 -26.42
CA ALA A 226 1.70 2.40 -25.82
C ALA A 226 3.11 2.49 -26.42
N GLY A 227 3.26 3.23 -27.52
CA GLY A 227 4.53 3.41 -28.23
C GLY A 227 5.61 4.07 -27.35
N GLU A 228 5.19 4.85 -26.35
CA GLU A 228 6.04 5.50 -25.38
C GLU A 228 6.80 4.53 -24.46
N VAL A 229 6.28 3.33 -24.26
CA VAL A 229 6.93 2.25 -23.49
C VAL A 229 7.18 0.98 -24.29
N GLY A 230 6.74 0.95 -25.57
CA GLY A 230 6.94 -0.16 -26.50
C GLY A 230 6.14 -1.42 -26.14
N ALA A 231 4.96 -1.27 -25.51
CA ALA A 231 4.17 -2.39 -25.01
C ALA A 231 2.67 -2.17 -25.16
N TRP A 232 1.89 -3.24 -25.07
CA TRP A 232 0.44 -3.18 -24.94
C TRP A 232 0.06 -2.76 -23.52
N ALA A 233 -0.67 -1.66 -23.40
CA ALA A 233 -1.18 -1.12 -22.15
C ALA A 233 -2.59 -1.65 -21.89
N LEU A 234 -2.75 -2.49 -20.88
CA LEU A 234 -4.03 -3.03 -20.44
C LEU A 234 -4.44 -2.33 -19.14
N PRO A 235 -5.65 -1.75 -19.04
CA PRO A 235 -6.11 -1.16 -17.79
C PRO A 235 -6.02 -2.16 -16.64
N LEU A 236 -5.39 -1.73 -15.54
CA LEU A 236 -5.18 -2.55 -14.36
C LEU A 236 -6.08 -2.04 -13.21
N PRO A 237 -7.18 -2.76 -12.88
CA PRO A 237 -8.17 -2.31 -11.90
C PRO A 237 -7.73 -2.67 -10.45
N THR A 238 -6.62 -2.12 -10.02
CA THR A 238 -6.08 -2.25 -8.67
C THR A 238 -6.43 -1.03 -7.79
N ILE A 239 -6.00 -1.03 -6.55
CA ILE A 239 -6.18 0.09 -5.61
C ILE A 239 -5.35 1.33 -5.99
N ASP A 240 -4.27 1.16 -6.74
CA ASP A 240 -3.26 2.18 -7.02
C ASP A 240 -3.84 3.50 -7.57
N PRO A 241 -4.74 3.50 -8.59
CA PRO A 241 -5.35 4.73 -9.07
C PRO A 241 -6.11 5.51 -7.99
N GLN A 242 -6.69 4.81 -7.03
CA GLN A 242 -7.41 5.41 -5.92
C GLN A 242 -6.44 6.12 -4.96
N ILE A 243 -5.32 5.51 -4.62
CA ILE A 243 -4.30 6.07 -3.72
C ILE A 243 -3.63 7.28 -4.39
N VAL A 244 -3.14 7.14 -5.63
CA VAL A 244 -2.52 8.25 -6.39
C VAL A 244 -3.50 9.44 -6.52
N ARG A 245 -4.77 9.19 -6.80
CA ARG A 245 -5.80 10.24 -6.87
C ARG A 245 -5.97 10.97 -5.54
N ARG A 246 -5.87 10.28 -4.43
CA ARG A 246 -5.97 10.89 -3.08
C ARG A 246 -4.75 11.73 -2.76
N SER A 247 -3.55 11.26 -3.06
CA SER A 247 -2.34 12.06 -2.97
C SER A 247 -2.44 13.33 -3.78
N ALA A 248 -2.92 13.21 -5.02
CA ALA A 248 -3.12 14.36 -5.90
C ALA A 248 -4.19 15.33 -5.38
N LYS A 249 -5.26 14.86 -4.74
CA LYS A 249 -6.26 15.74 -4.10
C LYS A 249 -5.68 16.55 -2.93
N SER A 250 -4.74 15.96 -2.19
CA SER A 250 -4.20 16.51 -0.95
C SER A 250 -2.98 17.40 -1.15
N LEU A 251 -2.32 17.33 -2.31
CA LEU A 251 -1.07 18.04 -2.59
C LEU A 251 -1.21 18.96 -3.82
N GLU A 252 -0.97 20.25 -3.63
CA GLU A 252 -1.03 21.26 -4.72
C GLU A 252 0.01 21.00 -5.80
N ARG A 253 1.11 20.30 -5.47
CA ARG A 253 2.17 19.93 -6.40
C ARG A 253 1.67 19.18 -7.65
N TYR A 254 0.51 18.52 -7.57
CA TYR A 254 -0.13 17.87 -8.72
C TYR A 254 -0.86 18.81 -9.68
N GLY A 255 -0.80 20.12 -9.46
CA GLY A 255 -1.34 21.14 -10.34
C GLY A 255 -2.87 21.31 -10.30
N PRO A 256 -3.40 22.25 -11.11
CA PRO A 256 -4.84 22.59 -11.11
C PRO A 256 -5.71 21.52 -11.78
N ASP A 257 -5.21 20.79 -12.75
CA ASP A 257 -5.91 19.66 -13.39
C ASP A 257 -4.95 18.49 -13.50
N PHE A 258 -5.22 17.43 -12.72
CA PHE A 258 -4.40 16.22 -12.69
C PHE A 258 -5.19 15.01 -13.17
N ARG A 259 -4.55 14.21 -14.03
CA ARG A 259 -5.08 12.94 -14.50
C ARG A 259 -4.05 11.82 -14.38
N TYR A 260 -4.44 10.72 -13.71
CA TYR A 260 -3.65 9.49 -13.62
C TYR A 260 -4.34 8.34 -14.34
N ARG A 261 -3.58 7.51 -15.05
CA ARG A 261 -4.05 6.23 -15.61
C ARG A 261 -3.06 5.13 -15.27
N HIS A 262 -3.58 3.92 -15.06
CA HIS A 262 -2.81 2.79 -14.58
C HIS A 262 -2.99 1.58 -15.49
N TYR A 263 -1.87 1.00 -15.91
CA TYR A 263 -1.84 -0.06 -16.91
C TYR A 263 -0.85 -1.17 -16.53
N ALA A 264 -1.20 -2.42 -16.84
CA ALA A 264 -0.23 -3.48 -17.04
C ALA A 264 0.40 -3.31 -18.42
N ALA A 265 1.73 -3.37 -18.51
CA ALA A 265 2.47 -3.34 -19.76
C ALA A 265 2.85 -4.76 -20.19
N VAL A 266 2.39 -5.18 -21.37
CA VAL A 266 2.59 -6.52 -21.92
C VAL A 266 3.24 -6.42 -23.31
N GLU A 267 4.39 -7.05 -23.48
CA GLU A 267 5.16 -6.91 -24.73
C GLU A 267 4.49 -7.58 -25.94
N HIS A 268 3.77 -8.68 -25.74
CA HIS A 268 3.21 -9.49 -26.82
C HIS A 268 1.68 -9.44 -26.86
N LEU A 269 1.10 -9.09 -28.01
CA LEU A 269 -0.35 -9.02 -28.21
C LEU A 269 -1.10 -10.30 -27.83
N PRO A 270 -0.66 -11.53 -28.17
CA PRO A 270 -1.36 -12.75 -27.75
C PRO A 270 -1.45 -12.89 -26.23
N VAL A 271 -0.39 -12.52 -25.51
CA VAL A 271 -0.36 -12.54 -24.03
C VAL A 271 -1.30 -11.48 -23.46
N ALA A 272 -1.34 -10.29 -24.08
CA ALA A 272 -2.27 -9.23 -23.70
C ALA A 272 -3.73 -9.67 -23.89
N ALA A 273 -4.06 -10.28 -25.02
CA ALA A 273 -5.40 -10.80 -25.32
C ALA A 273 -5.81 -11.92 -24.35
N ALA A 274 -4.89 -12.86 -24.06
CA ALA A 274 -5.11 -13.93 -23.08
C ALA A 274 -5.31 -13.37 -21.65
N GLY A 275 -4.55 -12.34 -21.28
CA GLY A 275 -4.70 -11.64 -20.00
C GLY A 275 -6.07 -11.01 -19.84
N LEU A 276 -6.55 -10.27 -20.84
CA LEU A 276 -7.89 -9.68 -20.84
C LEU A 276 -8.99 -10.74 -20.75
N ALA A 277 -8.89 -11.81 -21.52
CA ALA A 277 -9.82 -12.93 -21.45
C ALA A 277 -9.81 -13.60 -20.07
N GLY A 278 -8.62 -13.80 -19.50
CA GLY A 278 -8.44 -14.37 -18.17
C GLY A 278 -9.07 -13.53 -17.06
N VAL A 279 -8.89 -12.21 -17.09
CA VAL A 279 -9.56 -11.28 -16.17
C VAL A 279 -11.08 -11.35 -16.31
N GLY A 280 -11.60 -11.41 -17.54
CA GLY A 280 -13.03 -11.56 -17.80
C GLY A 280 -13.59 -12.86 -17.22
N VAL A 281 -12.90 -13.99 -17.46
CA VAL A 281 -13.28 -15.30 -16.89
C VAL A 281 -13.25 -15.27 -15.36
N LEU A 282 -12.21 -14.70 -14.76
CA LEU A 282 -12.09 -14.56 -13.30
C LEU A 282 -13.21 -13.70 -12.71
N ALA A 283 -13.56 -12.60 -13.38
CA ALA A 283 -14.65 -11.73 -12.94
C ALA A 283 -16.01 -12.45 -12.95
N VAL A 284 -16.29 -13.25 -13.98
CA VAL A 284 -17.50 -14.10 -14.03
C VAL A 284 -17.45 -15.22 -13.00
N ALA A 285 -16.32 -15.92 -12.87
CA ALA A 285 -16.14 -17.00 -11.91
C ALA A 285 -16.32 -16.51 -10.45
N ALA A 286 -15.88 -15.30 -10.16
CA ALA A 286 -16.03 -14.68 -8.84
C ALA A 286 -17.51 -14.43 -8.44
N GLN A 287 -18.43 -14.35 -9.41
CA GLN A 287 -19.87 -14.21 -9.11
C GLN A 287 -20.50 -15.54 -8.68
N LEU A 288 -19.87 -16.68 -8.98
CA LEU A 288 -20.39 -18.01 -8.70
C LEU A 288 -19.87 -18.52 -7.35
N ALA A 289 -20.74 -18.56 -6.33
CA ALA A 289 -20.36 -18.96 -4.96
C ALA A 289 -19.67 -20.34 -4.90
N PRO A 290 -20.07 -21.40 -5.61
CA PRO A 290 -19.38 -22.68 -5.59
C PRO A 290 -17.94 -22.62 -6.14
N VAL A 291 -17.74 -21.84 -7.21
CA VAL A 291 -16.41 -21.64 -7.83
C VAL A 291 -15.49 -20.88 -6.89
N ARG A 292 -16.01 -19.85 -6.24
CA ARG A 292 -15.30 -19.07 -5.23
C ARG A 292 -14.83 -19.94 -4.07
N SER A 293 -15.73 -20.73 -3.49
CA SER A 293 -15.42 -21.64 -2.39
C SER A 293 -14.38 -22.70 -2.77
N TRP A 294 -14.49 -23.24 -3.98
CA TRP A 294 -13.53 -24.24 -4.50
C TRP A 294 -12.13 -23.63 -4.72
N LEU A 295 -12.06 -22.42 -5.30
CA LEU A 295 -10.80 -21.69 -5.49
C LEU A 295 -10.17 -21.29 -4.15
N SER A 296 -10.96 -20.72 -3.24
CA SER A 296 -10.47 -20.32 -1.90
C SER A 296 -9.96 -21.51 -1.08
N GLY A 297 -10.58 -22.69 -1.21
CA GLY A 297 -10.13 -23.89 -0.51
C GLY A 297 -8.81 -24.48 -1.02
N ARG A 298 -8.38 -24.11 -2.24
CA ARG A 298 -7.10 -24.54 -2.83
C ARG A 298 -5.98 -23.53 -2.65
N LEU A 299 -6.33 -22.29 -2.35
CA LEU A 299 -5.38 -21.21 -2.10
C LEU A 299 -5.11 -21.15 -0.60
N GLN A 300 -4.05 -21.81 -0.13
CA GLN A 300 -3.71 -21.80 1.29
C GLN A 300 -3.16 -20.42 1.68
N PRO A 301 -3.82 -19.69 2.59
CA PRO A 301 -3.25 -18.46 3.14
C PRO A 301 -1.98 -18.77 3.94
N GLY A 302 -0.94 -17.99 3.74
CA GLY A 302 0.30 -18.10 4.53
C GLY A 302 1.43 -18.89 3.88
N GLU A 303 1.22 -19.47 2.69
CA GLU A 303 2.30 -20.03 1.87
C GLU A 303 2.72 -19.04 0.79
N GLY A 304 4.02 -18.85 0.63
CA GLY A 304 4.64 -18.02 -0.41
C GLY A 304 5.69 -18.79 -1.18
N PRO A 305 6.20 -18.21 -2.29
CA PRO A 305 7.28 -18.82 -3.06
C PRO A 305 8.54 -18.92 -2.22
N ASP A 306 9.36 -19.94 -2.52
CA ASP A 306 10.67 -20.12 -1.89
C ASP A 306 11.62 -18.93 -2.15
N ALA A 307 12.71 -18.88 -1.39
CA ALA A 307 13.68 -17.78 -1.45
C ALA A 307 14.32 -17.66 -2.83
N GLU A 308 14.60 -18.79 -3.51
CA GLU A 308 15.23 -18.80 -4.83
C GLU A 308 14.31 -18.20 -5.90
N LYS A 309 13.02 -18.52 -5.83
CA LYS A 309 12.02 -17.99 -6.75
C LYS A 309 11.78 -16.48 -6.52
N ARG A 310 11.76 -16.05 -5.25
CA ARG A 310 11.71 -14.62 -4.92
C ARG A 310 12.94 -13.86 -5.42
N ALA A 311 14.14 -14.43 -5.28
CA ALA A 311 15.39 -13.80 -5.75
C ALA A 311 15.45 -13.58 -7.27
N ARG A 312 14.67 -14.33 -8.05
CA ARG A 312 14.55 -14.16 -9.53
C ARG A 312 13.40 -13.24 -9.93
N SER A 313 12.54 -12.89 -9.01
CA SER A 313 11.40 -12.01 -9.25
C SER A 313 11.85 -10.55 -9.29
N TRP A 314 11.18 -9.74 -10.10
CA TRP A 314 11.45 -8.32 -10.20
C TRP A 314 10.19 -7.58 -10.64
N PHE A 315 10.15 -6.27 -10.37
CA PHE A 315 9.15 -5.37 -10.91
C PHE A 315 9.78 -4.11 -11.50
N ARG A 316 9.02 -3.50 -12.39
CA ARG A 316 9.30 -2.20 -12.99
C ARG A 316 7.98 -1.46 -13.20
N VAL A 317 7.90 -0.25 -12.69
CA VAL A 317 6.80 0.67 -12.98
C VAL A 317 7.38 1.86 -13.74
N ARG A 318 7.01 2.01 -15.01
CA ARG A 318 7.38 3.18 -15.82
C ARG A 318 6.27 4.20 -15.76
N PHE A 319 6.66 5.47 -15.67
CA PHE A 319 5.71 6.57 -15.71
C PHE A 319 6.02 7.48 -16.88
N VAL A 320 4.98 7.95 -17.54
CA VAL A 320 5.03 9.00 -18.54
C VAL A 320 4.26 10.19 -18.00
N GLY A 321 4.99 11.22 -17.62
CA GLY A 321 4.44 12.47 -17.10
C GLY A 321 4.43 13.57 -18.16
N GLU A 322 3.34 14.31 -18.29
CA GLU A 322 3.20 15.43 -19.22
C GLU A 322 2.63 16.65 -18.54
N GLY A 323 3.18 17.83 -18.85
CA GLY A 323 2.67 19.11 -18.40
C GLY A 323 3.59 20.27 -18.76
N GLY A 324 3.03 21.45 -19.02
CA GLY A 324 3.77 22.66 -19.32
C GLY A 324 4.71 22.56 -20.54
N GLY A 325 4.32 21.82 -21.59
CA GLY A 325 5.14 21.60 -22.78
C GLY A 325 6.32 20.62 -22.55
N ARG A 326 6.33 19.89 -21.44
CA ARG A 326 7.37 18.88 -21.11
C ARG A 326 6.77 17.49 -21.01
N ARG A 327 7.53 16.49 -21.42
CA ARG A 327 7.25 15.07 -21.20
C ARG A 327 8.44 14.42 -20.51
N VAL A 328 8.19 13.76 -19.39
CA VAL A 328 9.20 13.12 -18.55
C VAL A 328 8.88 11.62 -18.47
N PHE A 329 9.92 10.81 -18.58
CA PHE A 329 9.86 9.38 -18.37
C PHE A 329 10.62 9.03 -17.08
N THR A 330 9.92 8.44 -16.13
CA THR A 330 10.54 7.98 -14.88
C THR A 330 10.29 6.50 -14.67
N GLU A 331 11.02 5.91 -13.76
CA GLU A 331 10.94 4.48 -13.50
C GLU A 331 11.14 4.18 -12.01
N VAL A 332 10.33 3.26 -11.48
CA VAL A 332 10.54 2.64 -10.17
C VAL A 332 10.83 1.16 -10.39
N THR A 333 11.88 0.64 -9.75
CA THR A 333 12.32 -0.76 -9.91
C THR A 333 12.67 -1.41 -8.59
N GLY A 334 12.46 -2.72 -8.49
CA GLY A 334 12.82 -3.52 -7.33
C GLY A 334 12.80 -5.01 -7.64
N GLY A 335 13.05 -5.81 -6.61
CA GLY A 335 13.00 -7.27 -6.65
C GLY A 335 11.58 -7.84 -6.61
N ASP A 336 11.36 -8.84 -5.77
CA ASP A 336 10.07 -9.54 -5.64
C ASP A 336 8.94 -8.63 -5.13
N PRO A 337 7.97 -8.25 -5.98
CA PRO A 337 6.90 -7.34 -5.59
C PRO A 337 5.91 -8.00 -4.62
N GLY A 338 5.73 -9.31 -4.71
CA GLY A 338 4.69 -10.02 -3.97
C GLY A 338 4.97 -10.12 -2.48
N TYR A 339 6.23 -10.19 -2.08
CA TYR A 339 6.61 -10.48 -0.71
C TYR A 339 7.85 -9.73 -0.22
N GLY A 340 9.00 -9.93 -0.84
CA GLY A 340 10.27 -9.39 -0.38
C GLY A 340 10.27 -7.85 -0.37
N GLU A 341 9.94 -7.25 -1.50
CA GLU A 341 9.89 -5.79 -1.59
C GLU A 341 8.67 -5.20 -0.89
N THR A 342 7.55 -5.93 -0.85
CA THR A 342 6.38 -5.53 -0.04
C THR A 342 6.74 -5.46 1.44
N ALA A 343 7.40 -6.47 2.00
CA ALA A 343 7.82 -6.46 3.41
C ALA A 343 8.83 -5.34 3.70
N LYS A 344 9.77 -5.09 2.78
CA LYS A 344 10.72 -3.98 2.84
C LYS A 344 10.00 -2.62 2.84
N MET A 345 9.14 -2.36 1.86
CA MET A 345 8.37 -1.11 1.77
C MET A 345 7.53 -0.87 3.01
N PHE A 346 6.92 -1.92 3.53
CA PHE A 346 6.09 -1.87 4.72
C PHE A 346 6.91 -1.56 5.99
N ALA A 347 8.05 -2.22 6.16
CA ALA A 347 8.95 -1.97 7.27
C ALA A 347 9.52 -0.53 7.22
N GLU A 348 9.95 -0.06 6.03
CA GLU A 348 10.45 1.31 5.86
C GLU A 348 9.35 2.35 6.08
N ALA A 349 8.11 2.07 5.70
CA ALA A 349 6.97 2.94 6.02
C ALA A 349 6.70 2.99 7.53
N ALA A 350 6.78 1.85 8.24
CA ALA A 350 6.66 1.82 9.69
C ALA A 350 7.78 2.60 10.39
N LEU A 351 9.02 2.42 9.94
CA LEU A 351 10.18 3.18 10.42
C LEU A 351 10.01 4.67 10.16
N SER A 352 9.56 5.05 8.95
CA SER A 352 9.32 6.46 8.60
C SER A 352 8.30 7.11 9.53
N LEU A 353 7.16 6.45 9.77
CA LEU A 353 6.14 6.95 10.72
C LEU A 353 6.67 7.06 12.15
N ALA A 354 7.56 6.16 12.56
CA ALA A 354 8.06 6.10 13.93
C ALA A 354 9.14 7.16 14.23
N ILE A 355 10.08 7.39 13.31
CA ILE A 355 11.31 8.12 13.62
C ILE A 355 11.64 9.30 12.72
N ASP A 356 11.01 9.44 11.54
CA ASP A 356 11.32 10.57 10.66
C ASP A 356 10.56 11.84 11.06
N ASP A 357 11.10 12.99 10.64
CA ASP A 357 10.39 14.27 10.72
C ASP A 357 9.41 14.37 9.54
N LEU A 358 8.13 14.24 9.84
CA LEU A 358 7.07 14.14 8.87
C LEU A 358 6.12 15.35 8.91
N PRO A 359 5.42 15.65 7.81
CA PRO A 359 4.42 16.71 7.78
C PRO A 359 3.38 16.55 8.90
N ASP A 360 2.99 17.67 9.52
CA ASP A 360 1.96 17.68 10.57
C ASP A 360 0.56 17.46 9.98
N ARG A 361 0.25 16.20 9.69
CA ARG A 361 -1.02 15.74 9.12
C ARG A 361 -1.56 14.58 9.95
N SER A 362 -2.88 14.45 10.02
CA SER A 362 -3.59 13.35 10.69
C SER A 362 -4.86 12.99 9.94
N GLY A 363 -5.52 11.91 10.36
CA GLY A 363 -6.63 11.31 9.64
C GLY A 363 -6.15 10.22 8.68
N GLN A 364 -7.01 9.84 7.74
CA GLN A 364 -6.62 8.88 6.71
C GLN A 364 -5.74 9.53 5.65
N LEU A 365 -4.55 9.01 5.49
CA LEU A 365 -3.51 9.51 4.59
C LEU A 365 -3.10 8.43 3.58
N THR A 366 -2.44 8.87 2.50
CA THR A 366 -1.73 7.96 1.57
C THR A 366 -0.25 7.89 1.96
N PRO A 367 0.53 6.92 1.46
CA PRO A 367 1.97 6.87 1.69
C PRO A 367 2.68 8.21 1.37
N VAL A 368 2.35 8.83 0.24
CA VAL A 368 2.93 10.14 -0.14
C VAL A 368 2.48 11.27 0.79
N THR A 369 1.22 11.32 1.17
CA THR A 369 0.73 12.43 2.00
C THR A 369 1.15 12.33 3.47
N ALA A 370 1.43 11.13 3.94
CA ALA A 370 1.92 10.88 5.29
C ALA A 370 3.44 11.08 5.41
N MET A 371 4.21 10.58 4.44
CA MET A 371 5.65 10.41 4.55
C MET A 371 6.45 11.07 3.42
N GLY A 372 5.88 11.19 2.22
CA GLY A 372 6.45 11.92 1.09
C GLY A 372 7.92 11.61 0.81
N ASP A 373 8.76 12.65 0.88
CA ASP A 373 10.19 12.55 0.59
C ASP A 373 10.94 11.67 1.60
N ALA A 374 10.52 11.63 2.86
CA ALA A 374 11.17 10.79 3.87
C ALA A 374 11.09 9.30 3.47
N LEU A 375 9.90 8.82 3.08
CA LEU A 375 9.77 7.43 2.62
C LEU A 375 10.48 7.20 1.28
N LEU A 376 10.45 8.17 0.36
CA LEU A 376 11.17 8.08 -0.91
C LEU A 376 12.67 7.84 -0.70
N GLU A 377 13.31 8.62 0.17
CA GLU A 377 14.74 8.50 0.45
C GLU A 377 15.06 7.21 1.22
N ARG A 378 14.22 6.79 2.15
CA ARG A 378 14.36 5.48 2.82
C ARG A 378 14.35 4.33 1.82
N LEU A 379 13.38 4.32 0.92
CA LEU A 379 13.27 3.25 -0.09
C LEU A 379 14.45 3.24 -1.06
N ARG A 380 14.98 4.41 -1.42
CA ARG A 380 16.21 4.51 -2.21
C ARG A 380 17.40 3.90 -1.46
N ALA A 381 17.56 4.26 -0.20
CA ALA A 381 18.61 3.71 0.66
C ALA A 381 18.46 2.18 0.83
N ALA A 382 17.23 1.68 0.85
CA ALA A 382 16.88 0.26 0.91
C ALA A 382 16.98 -0.46 -0.46
N GLY A 383 17.42 0.23 -1.53
CA GLY A 383 17.70 -0.37 -2.85
C GLY A 383 16.51 -0.38 -3.82
N ILE A 384 15.42 0.31 -3.53
CA ILE A 384 14.36 0.57 -4.53
C ILE A 384 14.83 1.68 -5.47
N GLY A 385 14.88 1.38 -6.77
CA GLY A 385 15.31 2.34 -7.78
C GLY A 385 14.23 3.37 -8.10
N PHE A 386 14.57 4.67 -8.01
CA PHE A 386 13.76 5.78 -8.54
C PHE A 386 14.64 6.62 -9.44
N ARG A 387 14.35 6.64 -10.74
CA ARG A 387 15.20 7.36 -11.71
C ARG A 387 14.41 8.09 -12.79
N VAL A 388 14.94 9.18 -13.27
CA VAL A 388 14.53 9.81 -14.53
C VAL A 388 15.21 9.07 -15.67
N VAL A 389 14.43 8.59 -16.64
CA VAL A 389 14.92 7.81 -17.78
C VAL A 389 15.17 8.72 -18.97
N ALA A 390 14.25 9.65 -19.23
CA ALA A 390 14.34 10.62 -20.31
C ALA A 390 13.44 11.83 -20.08
N GLU A 391 13.80 12.94 -20.72
CA GLU A 391 13.00 14.15 -20.79
C GLU A 391 12.91 14.62 -22.25
N ARG A 392 11.77 15.18 -22.64
CA ARG A 392 11.53 15.72 -23.99
C ARG A 392 10.66 16.97 -23.91
N SER A 393 10.88 17.94 -24.78
CA SER A 393 9.92 19.00 -25.07
C SER A 393 8.80 18.45 -25.98
N VAL A 394 7.56 18.86 -25.77
CA VAL A 394 6.36 18.43 -26.51
C VAL A 394 5.77 19.61 -27.25
#